data_dabf1c9c0cb4d64c564e6780bf8a12be
#
_entry.id   dabf1c9c0cb4d64c564e6780bf8a12be
#
_cell.length_a   1.000
_cell.length_b   1.000
_cell.length_c   1.000
_cell.angle_alpha   90.00
_cell.angle_beta   90.00
_cell.angle_gamma   90.00
#
_symmetry.space_group_name_H-M   'P 1'
#
loop_
_entity.id
_entity.type
_entity.pdbx_description
1 polymer ?
#
loop_
_entity_poly.entity_id
_entity_poly.type
_entity_poly.pdbx_seq_one_letter_code
_entity_poly.pdbx_strand_id
1 'polypeptide(L)'
;MKPKIISIKKILEKVKGQKILLPAIQRNFVWKEEQISSFLDSLMRNYPTGALLLWKNPNKNTQMIEFTRNYVKRKTLETIDDATPEYCVLDGQQRITALYIAFKGSYEKKNLYFDSTSGRNDEEYSFAFLEQKEVDQYKEKKWVLVKDILKTTKFTKKRFKELNVAGNESQKAVRKIYNICNDEKNVLNYYEINEKNDDAILEIFKRINSGGTKLTKTDFLFSSLILSWKEGKNLVKNLVENVQDILGETSRIDGDFILRTAMYLIDSDTKVNIKNICSSKNINAITKNWNKIENSILISAKMIYNWGFNKDCITSFSAFLPIAYVAYHNFSTAKNAETVKKGYQEFLRKFFIHAQLNKLFNASVDNKLKEVKKCLECKNPWKALENKWSNVFKYDKEDAEKLLMKYSYTDKNYCRLILMLLNPSLNYSNREFHIDHLHPQSSFINKKNGAPGTELKNLSLGTSKERKWMEMSNQLPNLGLLMGPINQSKGDTPLKQWLKIKKHSGDYKDNLISKKFKLEFEKFDVFFQKRQERMIKKLGEILSSKPKVSFKFSKKK
;
A
#
# COMPACT_ATOMS: atom_id res chain seq x y z
N MET A 1 -27.91 -27.03 -3.02
CA MET A 1 -27.44 -26.95 -4.44
C MET A 1 -26.78 -28.26 -4.82
N LYS A 2 -27.11 -28.82 -6.00
CA LYS A 2 -26.41 -30.02 -6.51
C LYS A 2 -25.21 -29.56 -7.33
N PRO A 3 -24.05 -30.22 -7.23
CA PRO A 3 -22.90 -29.91 -8.08
C PRO A 3 -23.23 -30.25 -9.54
N LYS A 4 -22.76 -29.40 -10.43
CA LYS A 4 -22.80 -29.58 -11.90
C LYS A 4 -21.37 -29.68 -12.41
N ILE A 5 -21.20 -30.16 -13.62
CA ILE A 5 -19.89 -30.29 -14.28
C ILE A 5 -19.86 -29.47 -15.57
N ILE A 6 -18.71 -28.92 -15.89
CA ILE A 6 -18.44 -28.22 -17.16
C ILE A 6 -17.02 -28.54 -17.63
N SER A 7 -16.84 -28.87 -18.90
CA SER A 7 -15.48 -29.13 -19.42
C SER A 7 -14.66 -27.84 -19.50
N ILE A 8 -13.33 -27.98 -19.32
CA ILE A 8 -12.39 -26.87 -19.47
C ILE A 8 -12.52 -26.22 -20.84
N LYS A 9 -12.70 -27.05 -21.88
CA LYS A 9 -12.98 -26.58 -23.25
C LYS A 9 -14.18 -25.62 -23.29
N LYS A 10 -15.33 -26.06 -22.77
CA LYS A 10 -16.59 -25.27 -22.76
C LYS A 10 -16.44 -23.98 -21.93
N ILE A 11 -15.75 -24.03 -20.79
CA ILE A 11 -15.48 -22.80 -20.01
C ILE A 11 -14.68 -21.79 -20.85
N LEU A 12 -13.57 -22.22 -21.46
CA LEU A 12 -12.73 -21.32 -22.24
C LEU A 12 -13.44 -20.77 -23.49
N GLU A 13 -14.32 -21.56 -24.12
CA GLU A 13 -15.18 -21.10 -25.21
C GLU A 13 -16.19 -20.07 -24.73
N LYS A 14 -16.88 -20.32 -23.61
CA LYS A 14 -17.84 -19.38 -23.01
C LYS A 14 -17.17 -18.08 -22.54
N VAL A 15 -15.95 -18.15 -21.99
CA VAL A 15 -15.15 -16.97 -21.62
C VAL A 15 -14.79 -16.15 -22.86
N LYS A 16 -14.29 -16.81 -23.93
CA LYS A 16 -13.96 -16.15 -25.19
C LYS A 16 -15.20 -15.50 -25.85
N GLY A 17 -16.35 -16.13 -25.72
CA GLY A 17 -17.62 -15.64 -26.27
C GLY A 17 -18.40 -14.71 -25.35
N GLN A 18 -17.79 -14.20 -24.26
CA GLN A 18 -18.38 -13.30 -23.25
C GLN A 18 -19.66 -13.85 -22.59
N LYS A 19 -19.91 -15.16 -22.70
CA LYS A 19 -21.03 -15.83 -22.00
C LYS A 19 -20.75 -16.10 -20.54
N ILE A 20 -19.48 -16.12 -20.12
CA ILE A 20 -19.04 -16.14 -18.75
C ILE A 20 -18.15 -14.92 -18.54
N LEU A 21 -18.54 -14.05 -17.61
CA LEU A 21 -17.83 -12.82 -17.27
C LEU A 21 -17.53 -12.79 -15.76
N LEU A 22 -16.72 -11.84 -15.37
CA LEU A 22 -16.48 -11.51 -13.96
C LEU A 22 -17.39 -10.34 -13.58
N PRO A 23 -18.10 -10.41 -12.47
CA PRO A 23 -18.72 -9.21 -11.94
C PRO A 23 -17.60 -8.24 -11.53
N ALA A 24 -17.78 -6.95 -11.76
CA ALA A 24 -16.76 -5.93 -11.46
C ALA A 24 -16.40 -5.86 -9.96
N ILE A 25 -17.14 -6.58 -9.12
CA ILE A 25 -16.83 -6.82 -7.70
C ILE A 25 -15.60 -7.71 -7.50
N GLN A 26 -15.16 -8.45 -8.52
CA GLN A 26 -13.98 -9.31 -8.42
C GLN A 26 -12.71 -8.46 -8.45
N ARG A 27 -11.71 -8.92 -7.67
CA ARG A 27 -10.37 -8.34 -7.72
C ARG A 27 -9.66 -8.69 -9.04
N ASN A 28 -8.59 -7.98 -9.33
CA ASN A 28 -7.73 -8.33 -10.46
C ASN A 28 -7.10 -9.72 -10.27
N PHE A 29 -6.60 -10.29 -11.37
CA PHE A 29 -5.79 -11.51 -11.31
C PHE A 29 -4.52 -11.26 -10.49
N VAL A 30 -4.22 -12.15 -9.52
CA VAL A 30 -3.11 -11.97 -8.57
C VAL A 30 -2.18 -13.19 -8.48
N TRP A 31 -2.52 -14.31 -9.14
CA TRP A 31 -1.67 -15.48 -9.12
C TRP A 31 -0.34 -15.21 -9.84
N LYS A 32 0.73 -15.71 -9.24
CA LYS A 32 2.06 -15.73 -9.82
C LYS A 32 2.23 -16.95 -10.72
N GLU A 33 3.32 -16.96 -11.49
CA GLU A 33 3.65 -18.04 -12.41
C GLU A 33 3.70 -19.40 -11.70
N GLU A 34 4.28 -19.46 -10.49
CA GLU A 34 4.40 -20.68 -9.70
C GLU A 34 3.02 -21.24 -9.31
N GLN A 35 2.06 -20.37 -9.01
CA GLN A 35 0.69 -20.79 -8.65
C GLN A 35 -0.07 -21.34 -9.86
N ILE A 36 0.16 -20.76 -11.05
CA ILE A 36 -0.42 -21.27 -12.30
C ILE A 36 0.21 -22.65 -12.61
N SER A 37 1.52 -22.78 -12.50
CA SER A 37 2.25 -24.03 -12.75
C SER A 37 1.79 -25.15 -11.81
N SER A 38 1.68 -24.88 -10.51
CA SER A 38 1.18 -25.85 -9.52
C SER A 38 -0.28 -26.26 -9.76
N PHE A 39 -1.12 -25.31 -10.22
CA PHE A 39 -2.50 -25.62 -10.59
C PHE A 39 -2.57 -26.53 -11.83
N LEU A 40 -1.74 -26.29 -12.83
CA LEU A 40 -1.65 -27.14 -14.02
C LEU A 40 -1.09 -28.53 -13.70
N ASP A 41 -0.10 -28.62 -12.81
CA ASP A 41 0.39 -29.91 -12.29
C ASP A 41 -0.74 -30.67 -11.60
N SER A 42 -1.53 -30.01 -10.78
CA SER A 42 -2.69 -30.63 -10.13
C SER A 42 -3.71 -31.19 -11.15
N LEU A 43 -3.96 -30.46 -12.22
CA LEU A 43 -4.82 -30.95 -13.33
C LEU A 43 -4.17 -32.15 -14.05
N MET A 44 -2.84 -32.11 -14.28
CA MET A 44 -2.11 -33.22 -14.89
C MET A 44 -2.16 -34.47 -14.02
N ARG A 45 -2.21 -34.33 -12.70
CA ARG A 45 -2.31 -35.44 -11.75
C ARG A 45 -3.73 -35.89 -11.46
N ASN A 46 -4.75 -35.21 -12.01
CA ASN A 46 -6.16 -35.39 -11.70
C ASN A 46 -6.49 -35.11 -10.20
N TYR A 47 -5.75 -34.21 -9.56
CA TYR A 47 -6.03 -33.81 -8.20
C TYR A 47 -7.26 -32.90 -8.13
N PRO A 48 -8.01 -32.92 -7.03
CA PRO A 48 -9.15 -32.04 -6.84
C PRO A 48 -8.73 -30.56 -6.86
N THR A 49 -9.29 -29.77 -7.76
CA THR A 49 -8.97 -28.34 -7.91
C THR A 49 -10.03 -27.41 -7.31
N GLY A 50 -10.95 -27.98 -6.55
CA GLY A 50 -12.09 -27.28 -5.97
C GLY A 50 -13.22 -27.00 -6.97
N ALA A 51 -14.38 -26.62 -6.46
CA ALA A 51 -15.53 -26.27 -7.29
C ALA A 51 -15.54 -24.77 -7.63
N LEU A 52 -16.16 -24.42 -8.76
CA LEU A 52 -16.47 -23.05 -9.13
C LEU A 52 -17.82 -22.64 -8.57
N LEU A 53 -18.06 -21.36 -8.40
CA LEU A 53 -19.36 -20.81 -8.08
C LEU A 53 -19.80 -19.83 -9.16
N LEU A 54 -20.88 -20.16 -9.87
CA LEU A 54 -21.38 -19.41 -11.00
C LEU A 54 -22.76 -18.84 -10.68
N TRP A 55 -22.89 -17.53 -10.82
CA TRP A 55 -24.16 -16.81 -10.70
C TRP A 55 -24.83 -16.77 -12.07
N LYS A 56 -25.98 -17.42 -12.18
CA LYS A 56 -26.75 -17.54 -13.43
C LYS A 56 -27.62 -16.31 -13.66
N ASN A 57 -27.64 -15.83 -14.90
CA ASN A 57 -28.44 -14.69 -15.32
C ASN A 57 -28.36 -13.51 -14.34
N PRO A 58 -27.17 -12.92 -14.16
CA PRO A 58 -26.99 -11.80 -13.23
C PRO A 58 -27.90 -10.62 -13.58
N ASN A 59 -28.11 -9.73 -12.63
CA ASN A 59 -28.94 -8.56 -12.83
C ASN A 59 -28.38 -7.66 -13.95
N LYS A 60 -29.25 -7.06 -14.76
CA LYS A 60 -28.85 -6.20 -15.91
C LYS A 60 -27.97 -5.02 -15.50
N ASN A 61 -28.13 -4.52 -14.27
CA ASN A 61 -27.35 -3.40 -13.75
C ASN A 61 -25.98 -3.81 -13.17
N THR A 62 -25.68 -5.12 -13.14
CA THR A 62 -24.39 -5.60 -12.63
C THR A 62 -23.29 -5.27 -13.62
N GLN A 63 -22.33 -4.46 -13.23
CA GLN A 63 -21.14 -4.19 -14.06
C GLN A 63 -20.29 -5.44 -14.22
N MET A 64 -19.80 -5.66 -15.44
CA MET A 64 -19.02 -6.82 -15.83
C MET A 64 -17.64 -6.43 -16.31
N ILE A 65 -16.69 -7.33 -16.13
CA ILE A 65 -15.34 -7.25 -16.70
C ILE A 65 -14.97 -8.56 -17.39
N GLU A 66 -14.12 -8.46 -18.40
CA GLU A 66 -13.62 -9.65 -19.11
C GLU A 66 -12.53 -10.36 -18.32
N PHE A 67 -12.37 -11.64 -18.61
CA PHE A 67 -11.21 -12.39 -18.17
C PHE A 67 -9.95 -11.93 -18.89
N THR A 68 -8.87 -11.72 -18.14
CA THR A 68 -7.58 -11.38 -18.71
C THR A 68 -7.02 -12.55 -19.51
N ARG A 69 -6.82 -12.35 -20.81
CA ARG A 69 -6.15 -13.30 -21.69
C ARG A 69 -4.62 -13.12 -21.66
N ASN A 70 -4.18 -11.88 -21.84
CA ASN A 70 -2.78 -11.51 -21.84
C ASN A 70 -2.52 -10.68 -20.57
N TYR A 71 -2.02 -11.34 -19.54
CA TYR A 71 -1.80 -10.70 -18.25
C TYR A 71 -0.56 -9.82 -18.31
N VAL A 72 -0.73 -8.58 -17.87
CA VAL A 72 0.34 -7.61 -17.63
C VAL A 72 0.09 -7.01 -16.25
N LYS A 73 1.09 -7.02 -15.40
CA LYS A 73 1.02 -6.46 -14.04
C LYS A 73 0.59 -4.99 -14.08
N ARG A 74 -0.30 -4.60 -13.16
CA ARG A 74 -0.87 -3.25 -13.06
C ARG A 74 -1.79 -2.80 -14.21
N LYS A 75 -2.08 -3.63 -15.20
CA LYS A 75 -3.07 -3.30 -16.20
C LYS A 75 -4.47 -3.35 -15.56
N THR A 76 -5.22 -2.26 -15.69
CA THR A 76 -6.62 -2.20 -15.25
C THR A 76 -7.51 -2.92 -16.26
N LEU A 77 -8.47 -3.70 -15.75
CA LEU A 77 -9.50 -4.30 -16.58
C LEU A 77 -10.60 -3.27 -16.83
N GLU A 78 -11.00 -3.14 -18.06
CA GLU A 78 -12.10 -2.25 -18.46
C GLU A 78 -13.44 -2.92 -18.16
N THR A 79 -14.42 -2.12 -17.79
CA THR A 79 -15.81 -2.59 -17.62
C THR A 79 -16.48 -2.69 -18.99
N ILE A 80 -17.35 -3.70 -19.15
CA ILE A 80 -18.19 -3.88 -20.33
C ILE A 80 -19.57 -3.32 -19.97
N ASP A 81 -19.99 -2.31 -20.72
CA ASP A 81 -21.34 -1.78 -20.59
C ASP A 81 -22.36 -2.71 -21.29
N ASP A 82 -23.56 -2.81 -20.72
CA ASP A 82 -24.70 -3.56 -21.22
C ASP A 82 -24.46 -5.07 -21.52
N ALA A 83 -23.46 -5.65 -20.88
CA ALA A 83 -23.18 -7.08 -21.01
C ALA A 83 -24.29 -7.92 -20.35
N THR A 84 -24.76 -8.93 -21.08
CA THR A 84 -25.75 -9.90 -20.60
C THR A 84 -25.17 -11.32 -20.62
N PRO A 85 -24.20 -11.66 -19.74
CA PRO A 85 -23.62 -12.98 -19.74
C PRO A 85 -24.63 -14.03 -19.23
N GLU A 86 -24.43 -15.27 -19.61
CA GLU A 86 -25.17 -16.42 -19.08
C GLU A 86 -24.79 -16.66 -17.59
N TYR A 87 -23.50 -16.44 -17.25
CA TYR A 87 -22.98 -16.61 -15.92
C TYR A 87 -22.00 -15.51 -15.53
N CYS A 88 -22.02 -15.14 -14.24
CA CYS A 88 -20.94 -14.45 -13.56
C CYS A 88 -20.19 -15.38 -12.61
N VAL A 89 -18.86 -15.26 -12.54
CA VAL A 89 -18.05 -16.08 -11.63
C VAL A 89 -17.96 -15.41 -10.26
N LEU A 90 -18.52 -16.02 -9.22
CA LEU A 90 -18.43 -15.56 -7.84
C LEU A 90 -17.22 -16.17 -7.12
N ASP A 91 -16.86 -17.43 -7.40
CA ASP A 91 -15.63 -18.07 -6.94
C ASP A 91 -15.00 -18.91 -8.05
N GLY A 92 -13.66 -19.02 -8.00
CA GLY A 92 -12.85 -19.70 -9.01
C GLY A 92 -12.32 -18.80 -10.11
N GLN A 93 -12.45 -17.48 -9.98
CA GLN A 93 -11.91 -16.51 -10.93
C GLN A 93 -10.44 -16.75 -11.25
N GLN A 94 -9.60 -16.91 -10.23
CA GLN A 94 -8.16 -17.10 -10.43
C GLN A 94 -7.87 -18.37 -11.24
N ARG A 95 -8.60 -19.45 -10.99
CA ARG A 95 -8.47 -20.73 -11.71
C ARG A 95 -8.87 -20.60 -13.18
N ILE A 96 -10.02 -19.99 -13.47
CA ILE A 96 -10.48 -19.78 -14.86
C ILE A 96 -9.52 -18.83 -15.59
N THR A 97 -9.09 -17.76 -14.95
CA THR A 97 -8.11 -16.82 -15.54
C THR A 97 -6.77 -17.50 -15.80
N ALA A 98 -6.28 -18.33 -14.87
CA ALA A 98 -5.05 -19.10 -15.05
C ALA A 98 -5.14 -20.03 -16.28
N LEU A 99 -6.25 -20.75 -16.45
CA LEU A 99 -6.49 -21.59 -17.66
C LEU A 99 -6.54 -20.74 -18.94
N TYR A 100 -7.16 -19.57 -18.88
CA TYR A 100 -7.29 -18.71 -20.06
C TYR A 100 -5.93 -18.11 -20.47
N ILE A 101 -5.13 -17.67 -19.50
CA ILE A 101 -3.74 -17.20 -19.71
C ILE A 101 -2.89 -18.36 -20.25
N ALA A 102 -2.89 -19.50 -19.58
CA ALA A 102 -2.07 -20.64 -19.89
C ALA A 102 -2.33 -21.21 -21.29
N PHE A 103 -3.59 -21.41 -21.65
CA PHE A 103 -3.96 -22.10 -22.88
C PHE A 103 -4.25 -21.18 -24.08
N LYS A 104 -4.66 -19.93 -23.85
CA LYS A 104 -5.06 -19.00 -24.91
C LYS A 104 -4.33 -17.68 -24.92
N GLY A 105 -3.56 -17.36 -23.85
CA GLY A 105 -2.95 -16.05 -23.64
C GLY A 105 -1.46 -16.05 -23.37
N SER A 106 -1.03 -15.09 -22.54
CA SER A 106 0.36 -14.90 -22.11
C SER A 106 0.42 -14.30 -20.71
N TYR A 107 1.52 -14.50 -20.01
CA TYR A 107 1.82 -13.91 -18.71
C TYR A 107 3.03 -13.00 -18.85
N GLU A 108 2.90 -11.69 -18.59
CA GLU A 108 3.98 -10.70 -18.77
C GLU A 108 4.69 -10.83 -20.15
N LYS A 109 3.89 -10.99 -21.21
CA LYS A 109 4.31 -11.24 -22.60
C LYS A 109 4.99 -12.58 -22.85
N LYS A 110 5.26 -13.41 -21.84
CA LYS A 110 5.82 -14.75 -21.92
C LYS A 110 4.72 -15.78 -22.27
N ASN A 111 5.10 -16.82 -23.00
CA ASN A 111 4.21 -17.93 -23.32
C ASN A 111 4.48 -19.11 -22.38
N LEU A 112 3.43 -19.93 -22.18
CA LEU A 112 3.56 -21.14 -21.37
C LEU A 112 4.25 -22.25 -22.15
N TYR A 113 5.30 -22.79 -21.53
CA TYR A 113 6.01 -23.99 -21.98
C TYR A 113 5.82 -25.11 -20.98
N PHE A 114 5.88 -26.33 -21.48
CA PHE A 114 5.83 -27.56 -20.73
C PHE A 114 7.11 -28.37 -20.95
N ASP A 115 7.73 -28.81 -19.86
CA ASP A 115 8.86 -29.74 -19.96
C ASP A 115 8.33 -31.17 -20.20
N SER A 116 8.46 -31.66 -21.43
CA SER A 116 7.96 -32.98 -21.84
C SER A 116 8.66 -34.15 -21.15
N THR A 117 9.76 -33.91 -20.45
CA THR A 117 10.49 -34.94 -19.68
C THR A 117 10.12 -35.00 -18.22
N SER A 118 9.32 -34.03 -17.72
CA SER A 118 8.84 -33.95 -16.35
C SER A 118 7.65 -34.87 -16.04
N GLY A 119 7.28 -35.04 -14.78
CA GLY A 119 6.13 -35.84 -14.34
C GLY A 119 6.35 -37.33 -14.40
N ARG A 120 7.61 -37.79 -14.31
CA ARG A 120 7.98 -39.21 -14.25
C ARG A 120 8.14 -39.64 -12.78
N ASN A 121 7.87 -40.92 -12.49
CA ASN A 121 8.11 -41.49 -11.17
C ASN A 121 7.48 -40.66 -10.02
N ASP A 122 6.24 -40.19 -10.18
CA ASP A 122 5.52 -39.33 -9.24
C ASP A 122 6.12 -37.91 -9.03
N GLU A 123 7.09 -37.50 -9.84
CA GLU A 123 7.57 -36.13 -9.87
C GLU A 123 6.52 -35.16 -10.43
N GLU A 124 6.67 -33.86 -10.10
CA GLU A 124 5.78 -32.80 -10.59
C GLU A 124 5.94 -32.57 -12.09
N TYR A 125 4.82 -32.28 -12.76
CA TYR A 125 4.82 -31.79 -14.13
C TYR A 125 5.31 -30.33 -14.14
N SER A 126 6.38 -30.07 -14.88
CA SER A 126 7.05 -28.77 -14.91
C SER A 126 6.52 -27.86 -16.01
N PHE A 127 6.01 -26.70 -15.61
CA PHE A 127 5.54 -25.63 -16.49
C PHE A 127 6.30 -24.34 -16.20
N ALA A 128 6.59 -23.53 -17.23
CA ALA A 128 7.17 -22.21 -17.06
C ALA A 128 6.65 -21.23 -18.12
N PHE A 129 6.55 -19.96 -17.75
CA PHE A 129 6.34 -18.88 -18.70
C PHE A 129 7.69 -18.34 -19.15
N LEU A 130 8.00 -18.50 -20.46
CA LEU A 130 9.31 -18.18 -21.03
C LEU A 130 9.17 -17.32 -22.28
N GLU A 131 10.17 -16.49 -22.52
CA GLU A 131 10.45 -15.92 -23.84
C GLU A 131 11.22 -16.94 -24.69
N GLN A 132 11.14 -16.83 -26.01
CA GLN A 132 11.84 -17.76 -26.90
C GLN A 132 13.33 -17.84 -26.62
N LYS A 133 13.99 -16.71 -26.37
CA LYS A 133 15.43 -16.65 -26.03
C LYS A 133 15.79 -17.39 -24.73
N GLU A 134 14.85 -17.46 -23.76
CA GLU A 134 15.06 -18.18 -22.50
C GLU A 134 14.97 -19.70 -22.73
N VAL A 135 14.09 -20.16 -23.61
CA VAL A 135 13.94 -21.58 -23.95
C VAL A 135 15.26 -22.15 -24.48
N ASP A 136 15.99 -21.39 -25.33
CA ASP A 136 17.24 -21.81 -25.95
C ASP A 136 18.40 -21.93 -24.94
N GLN A 137 18.28 -21.26 -23.79
CA GLN A 137 19.28 -21.32 -22.70
C GLN A 137 19.12 -22.56 -21.80
N TYR A 138 17.91 -23.07 -21.63
CA TYR A 138 17.62 -24.22 -20.76
C TYR A 138 17.79 -25.56 -21.50
N LYS A 139 19.03 -25.93 -21.88
CA LYS A 139 19.33 -27.12 -22.67
C LYS A 139 19.02 -28.47 -21.99
N GLU A 140 18.94 -28.48 -20.65
CA GLU A 140 18.65 -29.69 -19.87
C GLU A 140 17.17 -30.10 -19.90
N LYS A 141 16.24 -29.15 -20.18
CA LYS A 141 14.81 -29.38 -20.24
C LYS A 141 14.30 -29.42 -21.68
N LYS A 142 13.32 -30.27 -21.93
CA LYS A 142 12.67 -30.39 -23.24
C LYS A 142 11.39 -29.58 -23.28
N TRP A 143 11.53 -28.26 -23.36
CA TRP A 143 10.43 -27.31 -23.38
C TRP A 143 9.64 -27.40 -24.69
N VAL A 144 8.32 -27.59 -24.56
CA VAL A 144 7.35 -27.59 -25.67
C VAL A 144 6.36 -26.47 -25.47
N LEU A 145 6.17 -25.62 -26.47
CA LEU A 145 5.19 -24.54 -26.40
C LEU A 145 3.78 -25.12 -26.30
N VAL A 146 3.08 -24.82 -25.22
CA VAL A 146 1.75 -25.39 -24.96
C VAL A 146 0.74 -25.03 -26.08
N LYS A 147 0.81 -23.81 -26.64
CA LYS A 147 -0.04 -23.39 -27.76
C LYS A 147 0.15 -24.28 -28.99
N ASP A 148 1.35 -24.79 -29.24
CA ASP A 148 1.61 -25.66 -30.39
C ASP A 148 1.12 -27.09 -30.13
N ILE A 149 1.14 -27.54 -28.87
CA ILE A 149 0.45 -28.78 -28.47
C ILE A 149 -1.04 -28.65 -28.76
N LEU A 150 -1.68 -27.53 -28.37
CA LEU A 150 -3.11 -27.34 -28.49
C LEU A 150 -3.61 -27.14 -29.94
N LYS A 151 -2.75 -26.70 -30.87
CA LYS A 151 -3.03 -26.61 -32.32
C LYS A 151 -2.93 -27.96 -33.03
N THR A 152 -2.47 -29.00 -32.36
CA THR A 152 -2.28 -30.30 -32.95
C THR A 152 -3.62 -30.95 -33.24
N THR A 153 -3.88 -31.29 -34.50
CA THR A 153 -5.11 -31.99 -34.90
C THR A 153 -4.99 -33.51 -34.80
N LYS A 154 -3.81 -34.06 -35.15
CA LYS A 154 -3.47 -35.49 -35.05
C LYS A 154 -2.04 -35.67 -34.50
N PHE A 155 -1.89 -36.53 -33.50
CA PHE A 155 -0.59 -36.89 -32.93
C PHE A 155 0.04 -38.04 -33.73
N THR A 156 0.76 -37.67 -34.79
CA THR A 156 1.57 -38.61 -35.62
C THR A 156 3.03 -38.59 -35.16
N LYS A 157 3.82 -39.58 -35.59
CA LYS A 157 5.26 -39.60 -35.40
C LYS A 157 5.92 -38.33 -35.94
N LYS A 158 5.49 -37.83 -37.10
CA LYS A 158 5.95 -36.59 -37.71
C LYS A 158 5.70 -35.40 -36.78
N ARG A 159 4.46 -35.31 -36.26
CA ARG A 159 4.06 -34.18 -35.35
C ARG A 159 4.86 -34.14 -34.06
N PHE A 160 5.15 -35.30 -33.44
CA PHE A 160 6.01 -35.37 -32.28
C PHE A 160 7.43 -34.93 -32.57
N LYS A 161 7.96 -35.27 -33.76
CA LYS A 161 9.28 -34.79 -34.20
C LYS A 161 9.31 -33.28 -34.38
N GLU A 162 8.26 -32.69 -34.98
CA GLU A 162 8.09 -31.22 -35.10
C GLU A 162 8.01 -30.52 -33.73
N LEU A 163 7.37 -31.14 -32.74
CA LEU A 163 7.31 -30.64 -31.35
C LEU A 163 8.59 -30.94 -30.55
N ASN A 164 9.58 -31.57 -31.13
CA ASN A 164 10.81 -32.03 -30.46
C ASN A 164 10.55 -32.94 -29.24
N VAL A 165 9.56 -33.83 -29.35
CA VAL A 165 9.13 -34.74 -28.28
C VAL A 165 9.55 -36.17 -28.66
N ALA A 166 10.47 -36.76 -27.90
CA ALA A 166 10.95 -38.12 -28.05
C ALA A 166 10.57 -38.97 -26.82
N GLY A 167 10.35 -40.27 -27.09
CA GLY A 167 10.02 -41.26 -26.06
C GLY A 167 8.54 -41.31 -25.70
N ASN A 168 8.08 -42.52 -25.38
CA ASN A 168 6.66 -42.82 -25.16
C ASN A 168 6.06 -42.02 -23.99
N GLU A 169 6.76 -41.87 -22.88
CA GLU A 169 6.28 -41.17 -21.70
C GLU A 169 6.12 -39.67 -21.98
N SER A 170 7.06 -39.03 -22.63
CA SER A 170 6.94 -37.61 -23.06
C SER A 170 5.78 -37.41 -24.04
N GLN A 171 5.56 -38.32 -24.95
CA GLN A 171 4.42 -38.28 -25.87
C GLN A 171 3.08 -38.43 -25.15
N LYS A 172 3.00 -39.32 -24.14
CA LYS A 172 1.81 -39.46 -23.28
C LYS A 172 1.53 -38.17 -22.50
N ALA A 173 2.56 -37.56 -21.89
CA ALA A 173 2.42 -36.31 -21.15
C ALA A 173 1.94 -35.16 -22.04
N VAL A 174 2.49 -35.01 -23.25
CA VAL A 174 2.03 -34.01 -24.24
C VAL A 174 0.57 -34.25 -24.67
N ARG A 175 0.16 -35.52 -24.92
CA ARG A 175 -1.24 -35.86 -25.20
C ARG A 175 -2.15 -35.52 -24.03
N LYS A 176 -1.68 -35.73 -22.80
CA LYS A 176 -2.45 -35.42 -21.58
C LYS A 176 -2.79 -33.92 -21.48
N ILE A 177 -1.83 -33.03 -21.76
CA ILE A 177 -2.08 -31.58 -21.83
C ILE A 177 -3.12 -31.23 -22.90
N TYR A 178 -2.98 -31.81 -24.08
CA TYR A 178 -3.96 -31.60 -25.15
C TYR A 178 -5.36 -32.02 -24.69
N ASN A 179 -5.49 -33.18 -24.07
CA ASN A 179 -6.76 -33.72 -23.60
C ASN A 179 -7.36 -32.84 -22.49
N ILE A 180 -6.55 -32.32 -21.55
CA ILE A 180 -7.04 -31.41 -20.50
C ILE A 180 -7.76 -30.22 -21.10
N CYS A 181 -7.26 -29.64 -22.18
CA CYS A 181 -7.88 -28.47 -22.80
C CYS A 181 -9.01 -28.81 -23.79
N ASN A 182 -8.91 -29.92 -24.53
CA ASN A 182 -9.75 -30.18 -25.67
C ASN A 182 -10.76 -31.34 -25.47
N ASP A 183 -10.54 -32.25 -24.50
CA ASP A 183 -11.46 -33.34 -24.22
C ASP A 183 -12.59 -32.86 -23.31
N GLU A 184 -13.82 -33.17 -23.68
CA GLU A 184 -15.01 -32.85 -22.89
C GLU A 184 -15.11 -33.64 -21.58
N LYS A 185 -14.32 -34.72 -21.45
CA LYS A 185 -14.25 -35.53 -20.20
C LYS A 185 -13.49 -34.85 -19.08
N ASN A 186 -12.60 -33.91 -19.41
CA ASN A 186 -11.88 -33.13 -18.40
C ASN A 186 -12.76 -32.01 -17.87
N VAL A 187 -13.37 -32.21 -16.73
CA VAL A 187 -14.42 -31.37 -16.18
C VAL A 187 -14.01 -30.69 -14.87
N LEU A 188 -14.58 -29.51 -14.68
CA LEU A 188 -14.56 -28.80 -13.42
C LEU A 188 -15.95 -28.88 -12.78
N ASN A 189 -15.97 -29.06 -11.47
CA ASN A 189 -17.22 -28.98 -10.70
C ASN A 189 -17.62 -27.53 -10.51
N TYR A 190 -18.91 -27.23 -10.58
CA TYR A 190 -19.42 -25.92 -10.24
C TYR A 190 -20.78 -26.00 -9.53
N TYR A 191 -21.05 -24.99 -8.72
CA TYR A 191 -22.37 -24.74 -8.16
C TYR A 191 -23.01 -23.54 -8.86
N GLU A 192 -24.30 -23.65 -9.14
CA GLU A 192 -25.07 -22.58 -9.79
C GLU A 192 -25.93 -21.87 -8.75
N ILE A 193 -25.80 -20.55 -8.69
CA ILE A 193 -26.63 -19.66 -7.88
C ILE A 193 -27.63 -18.96 -8.81
N ASN A 194 -28.90 -19.00 -8.46
CA ASN A 194 -29.95 -18.29 -9.15
C ASN A 194 -30.64 -17.34 -8.16
N GLU A 195 -29.95 -16.24 -7.83
CA GLU A 195 -30.38 -15.22 -6.87
C GLU A 195 -30.52 -13.87 -7.58
N LYS A 196 -31.55 -13.12 -7.25
CA LYS A 196 -31.86 -11.81 -7.84
C LYS A 196 -31.62 -10.65 -6.87
N ASN A 197 -31.45 -10.95 -5.60
CA ASN A 197 -31.16 -9.95 -4.58
C ASN A 197 -29.65 -9.69 -4.49
N ASP A 198 -29.23 -8.46 -4.80
CA ASP A 198 -27.81 -8.07 -4.81
C ASP A 198 -27.17 -8.17 -3.42
N ASP A 199 -27.91 -7.88 -2.33
CA ASP A 199 -27.41 -8.01 -0.97
C ASP A 199 -27.16 -9.48 -0.59
N ALA A 200 -28.03 -10.40 -1.06
CA ALA A 200 -27.86 -11.83 -0.85
C ALA A 200 -26.64 -12.36 -1.64
N ILE A 201 -26.45 -11.94 -2.88
CA ILE A 201 -25.26 -12.27 -3.68
C ILE A 201 -23.99 -11.75 -3.02
N LEU A 202 -24.00 -10.53 -2.49
CA LEU A 202 -22.87 -9.94 -1.79
C LEU A 202 -22.52 -10.72 -0.51
N GLU A 203 -23.52 -11.15 0.25
CA GLU A 203 -23.30 -11.96 1.47
C GLU A 203 -22.77 -13.35 1.12
N ILE A 204 -23.25 -14.00 0.06
CA ILE A 204 -22.72 -15.25 -0.45
C ILE A 204 -21.26 -15.10 -0.89
N PHE A 205 -20.97 -14.06 -1.67
CA PHE A 205 -19.61 -13.74 -2.13
C PHE A 205 -18.63 -13.55 -0.97
N LYS A 206 -19.05 -12.83 0.07
CA LYS A 206 -18.29 -12.61 1.28
C LYS A 206 -17.97 -13.92 2.03
N ARG A 207 -18.96 -14.75 2.26
CA ARG A 207 -18.80 -16.02 3.02
C ARG A 207 -17.84 -16.96 2.33
N ILE A 208 -17.93 -17.08 1.02
CA ILE A 208 -17.09 -17.99 0.23
C ILE A 208 -15.63 -17.52 0.22
N ASN A 209 -15.39 -16.23 0.03
CA ASN A 209 -14.05 -15.67 0.02
C ASN A 209 -13.39 -15.57 1.43
N SER A 210 -14.11 -15.91 2.50
CA SER A 210 -13.54 -15.95 3.85
C SER A 210 -12.63 -17.17 4.11
N GLY A 211 -12.72 -18.22 3.30
CA GLY A 211 -12.01 -19.49 3.48
C GLY A 211 -10.77 -19.69 2.59
N GLY A 212 -10.53 -18.84 1.57
CA GLY A 212 -9.42 -18.94 0.62
C GLY A 212 -8.40 -17.81 0.72
N THR A 213 -7.79 -17.41 -0.39
CA THR A 213 -6.98 -16.17 -0.45
C THR A 213 -7.90 -15.00 -0.13
N LYS A 214 -7.81 -14.52 1.12
CA LYS A 214 -8.75 -13.54 1.68
C LYS A 214 -8.81 -12.29 0.81
N LEU A 215 -10.02 -11.89 0.43
CA LEU A 215 -10.26 -10.56 -0.10
C LEU A 215 -9.81 -9.52 0.94
N THR A 216 -9.12 -8.49 0.50
CA THR A 216 -8.84 -7.36 1.37
C THR A 216 -10.15 -6.64 1.69
N LYS A 217 -10.17 -5.88 2.80
CA LYS A 217 -11.32 -5.00 3.10
C LYS A 217 -11.63 -4.06 1.94
N THR A 218 -10.60 -3.60 1.26
CA THR A 218 -10.68 -2.72 0.09
C THR A 218 -11.35 -3.39 -1.09
N ASP A 219 -11.00 -4.64 -1.41
CA ASP A 219 -11.64 -5.40 -2.49
C ASP A 219 -13.14 -5.56 -2.24
N PHE A 220 -13.51 -5.83 -0.98
CA PHE A 220 -14.90 -5.99 -0.60
C PHE A 220 -15.68 -4.66 -0.67
N LEU A 221 -15.06 -3.56 -0.27
CA LEU A 221 -15.64 -2.22 -0.36
C LEU A 221 -15.89 -1.82 -1.82
N PHE A 222 -14.92 -2.03 -2.69
CA PHE A 222 -15.10 -1.79 -4.12
C PHE A 222 -16.20 -2.66 -4.71
N SER A 223 -16.29 -3.91 -4.27
CA SER A 223 -17.35 -4.82 -4.69
C SER A 223 -18.74 -4.26 -4.40
N SER A 224 -18.93 -3.73 -3.21
CA SER A 224 -20.21 -3.17 -2.78
C SER A 224 -20.54 -1.84 -3.45
N LEU A 225 -19.52 -0.99 -3.68
CA LEU A 225 -19.68 0.29 -4.36
C LEU A 225 -20.16 0.12 -5.80
N ILE A 226 -19.60 -0.84 -6.53
CA ILE A 226 -19.91 -1.04 -7.95
C ILE A 226 -21.37 -1.38 -8.17
N LEU A 227 -22.00 -2.13 -7.25
CA LEU A 227 -23.42 -2.48 -7.34
C LEU A 227 -24.34 -1.26 -7.17
N SER A 228 -23.87 -0.22 -6.48
CA SER A 228 -24.72 0.93 -6.11
C SER A 228 -24.23 2.27 -6.69
N TRP A 229 -23.03 2.32 -7.24
CA TRP A 229 -22.41 3.54 -7.78
C TRP A 229 -21.49 3.21 -8.97
N LYS A 230 -22.02 3.28 -10.18
CA LYS A 230 -21.39 2.85 -11.45
C LYS A 230 -19.95 3.40 -11.61
N GLU A 231 -19.74 4.68 -11.34
CA GLU A 231 -18.44 5.35 -11.53
C GLU A 231 -17.55 5.29 -10.29
N GLY A 232 -18.09 4.84 -9.16
CA GLY A 232 -17.45 4.95 -7.85
C GLY A 232 -16.08 4.31 -7.75
N LYS A 233 -15.89 3.15 -8.36
CA LYS A 233 -14.59 2.45 -8.38
C LYS A 233 -13.50 3.30 -9.04
N ASN A 234 -13.79 3.84 -10.21
CA ASN A 234 -12.81 4.64 -10.97
C ASN A 234 -12.53 5.97 -10.27
N LEU A 235 -13.56 6.64 -9.76
CA LEU A 235 -13.42 7.90 -9.02
C LEU A 235 -12.57 7.72 -7.75
N VAL A 236 -12.84 6.66 -6.97
CA VAL A 236 -12.06 6.38 -5.76
C VAL A 236 -10.63 6.00 -6.13
N LYS A 237 -10.42 5.20 -7.17
CA LYS A 237 -9.08 4.82 -7.64
C LYS A 237 -8.28 6.03 -8.09
N ASN A 238 -8.86 6.90 -8.90
CA ASN A 238 -8.20 8.14 -9.35
C ASN A 238 -7.84 9.04 -8.16
N LEU A 239 -8.72 9.13 -7.16
CA LEU A 239 -8.43 9.91 -5.96
C LEU A 239 -7.31 9.29 -5.11
N VAL A 240 -7.22 7.96 -5.03
CA VAL A 240 -6.07 7.27 -4.40
C VAL A 240 -4.77 7.66 -5.11
N GLU A 241 -4.73 7.55 -6.44
CA GLU A 241 -3.56 7.91 -7.26
C GLU A 241 -3.17 9.38 -7.04
N ASN A 242 -4.11 10.31 -7.12
CA ASN A 242 -3.87 11.73 -6.90
C ASN A 242 -3.32 12.03 -5.49
N VAL A 243 -3.82 11.37 -4.45
CA VAL A 243 -3.32 11.56 -3.08
C VAL A 243 -1.94 10.95 -2.91
N GLN A 244 -1.68 9.80 -3.56
CA GLN A 244 -0.36 9.16 -3.56
C GLN A 244 0.68 9.99 -4.34
N ASP A 245 0.29 10.64 -5.43
CA ASP A 245 1.16 11.56 -6.17
C ASP A 245 1.59 12.75 -5.30
N ILE A 246 0.70 13.23 -4.44
CA ILE A 246 0.98 14.34 -3.53
C ILE A 246 1.84 13.89 -2.34
N LEU A 247 1.46 12.82 -1.64
CA LEU A 247 2.06 12.41 -0.36
C LEU A 247 3.11 11.30 -0.48
N GLY A 248 3.24 10.71 -1.66
CA GLY A 248 4.09 9.56 -1.96
C GLY A 248 3.34 8.23 -1.95
N GLU A 249 3.71 7.31 -2.85
CA GLU A 249 3.11 5.99 -3.00
C GLU A 249 3.28 5.15 -1.72
N THR A 250 2.18 4.68 -1.15
CA THR A 250 2.15 3.83 0.04
C THR A 250 0.88 2.99 0.09
N SER A 251 0.99 1.75 0.55
CA SER A 251 -0.18 0.86 0.77
C SER A 251 -1.15 1.35 1.86
N ARG A 252 -0.78 2.38 2.62
CA ARG A 252 -1.65 3.01 3.65
C ARG A 252 -2.65 4.01 3.07
N ILE A 253 -2.45 4.44 1.81
CA ILE A 253 -3.39 5.27 1.05
C ILE A 253 -3.98 4.36 -0.03
N ASP A 254 -5.11 3.78 0.25
CA ASP A 254 -5.85 2.86 -0.62
C ASP A 254 -7.33 3.25 -0.68
N GLY A 255 -8.13 2.44 -1.36
CA GLY A 255 -9.56 2.69 -1.46
C GLY A 255 -10.30 2.68 -0.12
N ASP A 256 -9.86 1.84 0.84
CA ASP A 256 -10.42 1.82 2.20
C ASP A 256 -10.17 3.17 2.90
N PHE A 257 -8.96 3.70 2.77
CA PHE A 257 -8.61 5.01 3.32
C PHE A 257 -9.49 6.13 2.76
N ILE A 258 -9.69 6.17 1.44
CA ILE A 258 -10.53 7.20 0.79
C ILE A 258 -11.99 7.06 1.23
N LEU A 259 -12.56 5.85 1.18
CA LEU A 259 -13.96 5.63 1.55
C LEU A 259 -14.21 5.85 3.05
N ARG A 260 -13.28 5.44 3.89
CA ARG A 260 -13.31 5.72 5.32
C ARG A 260 -13.28 7.22 5.59
N THR A 261 -12.44 7.94 4.86
CA THR A 261 -12.42 9.41 4.94
C THR A 261 -13.76 9.97 4.48
N ALA A 262 -14.31 9.56 3.34
CA ALA A 262 -15.59 10.01 2.84
C ALA A 262 -16.72 9.79 3.87
N MET A 263 -16.79 8.61 4.50
CA MET A 263 -17.74 8.30 5.56
C MET A 263 -17.59 9.23 6.77
N TYR A 264 -16.36 9.51 7.16
CA TYR A 264 -16.07 10.45 8.25
C TYR A 264 -16.55 11.88 7.93
N LEU A 265 -16.49 12.29 6.66
CA LEU A 265 -16.92 13.63 6.21
C LEU A 265 -18.44 13.78 6.19
N ILE A 266 -19.18 12.76 5.78
CA ILE A 266 -20.66 12.82 5.67
C ILE A 266 -21.41 12.54 6.97
N ASP A 267 -20.72 12.48 8.09
CA ASP A 267 -21.32 12.35 9.42
C ASP A 267 -22.06 11.04 9.68
N SER A 268 -21.80 10.01 8.90
CA SER A 268 -22.32 8.69 9.19
C SER A 268 -21.58 8.08 10.40
N ASP A 269 -22.21 7.13 11.06
CA ASP A 269 -21.66 6.50 12.27
C ASP A 269 -20.22 6.01 11.99
N THR A 270 -19.27 6.52 12.78
CA THR A 270 -17.81 6.33 12.58
C THR A 270 -17.30 4.91 12.80
N LYS A 271 -18.18 3.98 13.17
CA LYS A 271 -17.85 2.55 13.06
C LYS A 271 -17.78 2.19 11.58
N VAL A 272 -16.61 2.43 11.02
CA VAL A 272 -16.29 2.06 9.65
C VAL A 272 -16.18 0.54 9.56
N ASN A 273 -17.32 -0.13 9.64
CA ASN A 273 -17.43 -1.49 9.20
C ASN A 273 -17.98 -1.49 7.76
N ILE A 274 -17.60 -2.51 7.02
CA ILE A 274 -17.97 -2.69 5.62
C ILE A 274 -19.50 -2.60 5.42
N LYS A 275 -20.29 -3.14 6.36
CA LYS A 275 -21.76 -3.08 6.29
C LYS A 275 -22.31 -1.64 6.27
N ASN A 276 -21.70 -0.74 7.05
CA ASN A 276 -22.13 0.66 7.11
C ASN A 276 -21.74 1.43 5.85
N ILE A 277 -20.52 1.21 5.32
CA ILE A 277 -20.07 1.88 4.08
C ILE A 277 -20.96 1.47 2.91
N CYS A 278 -21.30 0.21 2.82
CA CYS A 278 -22.04 -0.38 1.71
C CYS A 278 -23.56 -0.21 1.82
N SER A 279 -24.08 0.46 2.86
CA SER A 279 -25.50 0.76 2.90
C SER A 279 -25.88 1.74 1.79
N SER A 280 -26.99 1.49 1.08
CA SER A 280 -27.50 2.35 0.01
C SER A 280 -27.63 3.82 0.47
N LYS A 281 -27.97 4.06 1.73
CA LYS A 281 -28.04 5.40 2.32
C LYS A 281 -26.70 6.12 2.30
N ASN A 282 -25.63 5.44 2.71
CA ASN A 282 -24.30 6.04 2.81
C ASN A 282 -23.68 6.21 1.42
N ILE A 283 -23.87 5.25 0.53
CA ILE A 283 -23.40 5.34 -0.86
C ILE A 283 -24.08 6.52 -1.54
N ASN A 284 -25.40 6.67 -1.45
CA ASN A 284 -26.11 7.82 -2.01
C ASN A 284 -25.62 9.15 -1.42
N ALA A 285 -25.32 9.21 -0.13
CA ALA A 285 -24.78 10.41 0.50
C ALA A 285 -23.36 10.73 0.00
N ILE A 286 -22.50 9.72 -0.19
CA ILE A 286 -21.17 9.89 -0.76
C ILE A 286 -21.27 10.37 -2.21
N THR A 287 -22.07 9.70 -3.04
CA THR A 287 -22.25 10.01 -4.47
C THR A 287 -22.72 11.45 -4.65
N LYS A 288 -23.77 11.85 -3.92
CA LYS A 288 -24.33 13.22 -3.96
C LYS A 288 -23.30 14.30 -3.59
N ASN A 289 -22.35 13.98 -2.73
CA ASN A 289 -21.36 14.94 -2.23
C ASN A 289 -19.94 14.68 -2.76
N TRP A 290 -19.77 13.83 -3.78
CA TRP A 290 -18.45 13.35 -4.20
C TRP A 290 -17.47 14.49 -4.53
N ASN A 291 -17.85 15.44 -5.37
CA ASN A 291 -16.97 16.56 -5.74
C ASN A 291 -16.47 17.35 -4.51
N LYS A 292 -17.35 17.51 -3.53
CA LYS A 292 -17.00 18.19 -2.27
C LYS A 292 -16.06 17.36 -1.42
N ILE A 293 -16.28 16.04 -1.37
CA ILE A 293 -15.43 15.07 -0.66
C ILE A 293 -14.05 15.03 -1.30
N GLU A 294 -13.98 14.82 -2.61
CA GLU A 294 -12.75 14.76 -3.40
C GLU A 294 -11.89 16.02 -3.20
N ASN A 295 -12.48 17.21 -3.41
CA ASN A 295 -11.74 18.45 -3.25
C ASN A 295 -11.24 18.65 -1.82
N SER A 296 -12.02 18.25 -0.81
CA SER A 296 -11.62 18.34 0.61
C SER A 296 -10.43 17.42 0.93
N ILE A 297 -10.41 16.23 0.35
CA ILE A 297 -9.31 15.26 0.49
C ILE A 297 -8.06 15.80 -0.21
N LEU A 298 -8.17 16.26 -1.45
CA LEU A 298 -7.04 16.80 -2.21
C LEU A 298 -6.42 18.04 -1.58
N ILE A 299 -7.24 18.98 -1.10
CA ILE A 299 -6.75 20.16 -0.38
C ILE A 299 -6.03 19.75 0.90
N SER A 300 -6.56 18.79 1.64
CA SER A 300 -5.93 18.30 2.87
C SER A 300 -4.58 17.63 2.59
N ALA A 301 -4.48 16.83 1.53
CA ALA A 301 -3.23 16.23 1.09
C ALA A 301 -2.19 17.31 0.71
N LYS A 302 -2.59 18.31 -0.09
CA LYS A 302 -1.73 19.43 -0.46
C LYS A 302 -1.29 20.27 0.75
N MET A 303 -2.18 20.52 1.72
CA MET A 303 -1.80 21.22 2.95
C MET A 303 -0.76 20.45 3.74
N ILE A 304 -0.96 19.16 3.94
CA ILE A 304 -0.02 18.28 4.66
C ILE A 304 1.33 18.26 3.94
N TYR A 305 1.33 18.15 2.62
CA TYR A 305 2.53 18.21 1.81
C TYR A 305 3.26 19.56 1.93
N ASN A 306 2.52 20.67 1.86
CA ASN A 306 3.09 22.03 2.00
C ASN A 306 3.66 22.27 3.41
N TRP A 307 3.20 21.54 4.42
CA TRP A 307 3.81 21.55 5.75
C TRP A 307 5.09 20.71 5.85
N GLY A 308 5.46 20.05 4.75
CA GLY A 308 6.67 19.22 4.66
C GLY A 308 6.44 17.73 4.98
N PHE A 309 5.21 17.26 5.11
CA PHE A 309 4.93 15.86 5.42
C PHE A 309 4.66 15.03 4.18
N ASN A 310 5.25 13.85 4.16
CA ASN A 310 5.03 12.83 3.12
C ASN A 310 4.93 11.42 3.77
N LYS A 311 4.84 10.38 2.95
CA LYS A 311 4.73 8.98 3.39
C LYS A 311 5.80 8.54 4.41
N ASP A 312 7.00 9.12 4.35
CA ASP A 312 8.16 8.70 5.14
C ASP A 312 8.15 9.24 6.56
N CYS A 313 7.43 10.34 6.81
CA CYS A 313 7.34 10.97 8.13
C CYS A 313 5.94 10.91 8.75
N ILE A 314 4.90 10.54 7.98
CA ILE A 314 3.55 10.34 8.52
C ILE A 314 3.50 9.00 9.27
N THR A 315 3.37 9.06 10.59
CA THR A 315 3.32 7.88 11.46
C THR A 315 1.92 7.25 11.51
N SER A 316 0.87 8.08 11.43
CA SER A 316 -0.53 7.65 11.38
C SER A 316 -1.33 8.47 10.38
N PHE A 317 -1.83 7.82 9.32
CA PHE A 317 -2.72 8.44 8.34
C PHE A 317 -4.12 8.74 8.90
N SER A 318 -4.52 8.17 10.02
CA SER A 318 -5.80 8.50 10.67
C SER A 318 -5.87 9.96 11.11
N ALA A 319 -4.74 10.64 11.34
CA ALA A 319 -4.70 12.07 11.63
C ALA A 319 -5.11 12.95 10.43
N PHE A 320 -5.14 12.40 9.22
CA PHE A 320 -5.63 13.05 8.01
C PHE A 320 -7.14 13.34 8.06
N LEU A 321 -7.93 12.38 8.60
CA LEU A 321 -9.39 12.44 8.57
C LEU A 321 -9.97 13.72 9.25
N PRO A 322 -9.51 14.12 10.44
CA PRO A 322 -9.94 15.38 11.05
C PRO A 322 -9.61 16.63 10.23
N ILE A 323 -8.48 16.62 9.51
CA ILE A 323 -8.12 17.74 8.62
C ILE A 323 -9.11 17.82 7.46
N ALA A 324 -9.36 16.70 6.80
CA ALA A 324 -10.33 16.60 5.71
C ALA A 324 -11.75 16.97 6.18
N TYR A 325 -12.12 16.64 7.43
CA TYR A 325 -13.40 17.02 8.01
C TYR A 325 -13.56 18.55 8.13
N VAL A 326 -12.54 19.21 8.64
CA VAL A 326 -12.55 20.69 8.71
C VAL A 326 -12.57 21.29 7.31
N ALA A 327 -11.80 20.71 6.37
CA ALA A 327 -11.80 21.14 4.97
C ALA A 327 -13.20 21.04 4.34
N TYR A 328 -13.87 19.90 4.51
CA TYR A 328 -15.20 19.64 3.98
C TYR A 328 -16.23 20.67 4.45
N HIS A 329 -16.18 21.10 5.70
CA HIS A 329 -17.14 22.03 6.27
C HIS A 329 -16.79 23.52 6.08
N ASN A 330 -15.49 23.86 5.94
CA ASN A 330 -15.07 25.26 6.00
C ASN A 330 -14.44 25.79 4.72
N PHE A 331 -13.84 24.95 3.88
CA PHE A 331 -13.13 25.41 2.68
C PHE A 331 -13.09 24.39 1.53
N SER A 332 -14.12 23.55 1.41
CA SER A 332 -14.24 22.56 0.32
C SER A 332 -14.30 23.18 -1.08
N THR A 333 -14.55 24.45 -1.21
CA THR A 333 -14.55 25.20 -2.47
C THR A 333 -13.25 25.94 -2.75
N ALA A 334 -12.25 25.85 -1.85
CA ALA A 334 -10.96 26.47 -2.07
C ALA A 334 -10.27 25.88 -3.32
N LYS A 335 -9.69 26.73 -4.16
CA LYS A 335 -9.02 26.30 -5.40
C LYS A 335 -7.70 25.60 -5.14
N ASN A 336 -6.98 26.01 -4.09
CA ASN A 336 -5.71 25.41 -3.68
C ASN A 336 -5.51 25.54 -2.15
N ALA A 337 -4.52 24.84 -1.61
CA ALA A 337 -4.21 24.84 -0.19
C ALA A 337 -3.77 26.21 0.35
N GLU A 338 -3.18 27.05 -0.51
CA GLU A 338 -2.65 28.37 -0.14
C GLU A 338 -3.76 29.40 0.11
N THR A 339 -4.92 29.21 -0.52
CA THR A 339 -6.10 30.08 -0.32
C THR A 339 -6.83 29.85 1.00
N VAL A 340 -6.47 28.77 1.73
CA VAL A 340 -7.04 28.49 3.04
C VAL A 340 -6.54 29.49 4.08
N LYS A 341 -7.45 30.07 4.86
CA LYS A 341 -7.13 31.07 5.89
C LYS A 341 -5.99 30.61 6.81
N LYS A 342 -4.99 31.48 7.01
CA LYS A 342 -3.78 31.20 7.80
C LYS A 342 -4.07 30.59 9.16
N GLY A 343 -5.08 31.08 9.90
CA GLY A 343 -5.46 30.52 11.21
C GLY A 343 -5.96 29.08 11.16
N TYR A 344 -6.65 28.68 10.08
CA TYR A 344 -7.06 27.28 9.88
C TYR A 344 -5.83 26.40 9.60
N GLN A 345 -4.94 26.86 8.73
CA GLN A 345 -3.70 26.12 8.43
C GLN A 345 -2.83 25.93 9.68
N GLU A 346 -2.65 26.98 10.49
CA GLU A 346 -1.87 26.91 11.72
C GLU A 346 -2.46 25.93 12.73
N PHE A 347 -3.78 25.98 12.96
CA PHE A 347 -4.46 25.04 13.85
C PHE A 347 -4.31 23.60 13.37
N LEU A 348 -4.62 23.33 12.10
CA LEU A 348 -4.62 21.98 11.55
C LEU A 348 -3.21 21.40 11.48
N ARG A 349 -2.21 22.22 11.14
CA ARG A 349 -0.81 21.81 11.20
C ARG A 349 -0.39 21.41 12.60
N LYS A 350 -0.74 22.20 13.61
CA LYS A 350 -0.43 21.87 15.01
C LYS A 350 -1.15 20.62 15.48
N PHE A 351 -2.44 20.53 15.23
CA PHE A 351 -3.21 19.31 15.51
C PHE A 351 -2.50 18.08 14.91
N PHE A 352 -2.12 18.15 13.64
CA PHE A 352 -1.47 17.07 12.94
C PHE A 352 -0.14 16.69 13.60
N ILE A 353 0.72 17.65 13.90
CA ILE A 353 2.00 17.45 14.57
C ILE A 353 1.81 16.73 15.92
N HIS A 354 0.94 17.26 16.77
CA HIS A 354 0.69 16.68 18.10
C HIS A 354 0.12 15.26 18.01
N ALA A 355 -0.82 15.03 17.09
CA ALA A 355 -1.41 13.71 16.87
C ALA A 355 -0.37 12.68 16.38
N GLN A 356 0.60 13.10 15.52
CA GLN A 356 1.68 12.23 15.04
C GLN A 356 2.67 11.91 16.17
N LEU A 357 3.22 12.92 16.84
CA LEU A 357 4.26 12.77 17.85
C LEU A 357 3.80 11.91 19.05
N ASN A 358 2.56 12.07 19.46
CA ASN A 358 2.00 11.41 20.64
C ASN A 358 1.20 10.16 20.32
N LYS A 359 1.29 9.65 19.09
CA LYS A 359 0.65 8.39 18.70
C LYS A 359 -0.87 8.38 19.01
N LEU A 360 -1.57 9.55 18.84
CA LEU A 360 -2.97 9.69 19.20
C LEU A 360 -3.84 8.56 18.63
N PHE A 361 -3.59 8.16 17.40
CA PHE A 361 -4.40 7.17 16.68
C PHE A 361 -3.80 5.75 16.63
N ASN A 362 -2.91 5.38 17.56
CA ASN A 362 -2.33 4.02 17.54
C ASN A 362 -3.27 2.94 18.12
N ALA A 363 -4.26 3.34 18.94
CA ALA A 363 -5.25 2.41 19.50
C ALA A 363 -6.62 3.08 19.54
N SER A 364 -7.69 2.29 19.46
CA SER A 364 -9.10 2.76 19.52
C SER A 364 -9.40 3.89 18.54
N VAL A 365 -8.92 3.74 17.28
CA VAL A 365 -8.90 4.80 16.27
C VAL A 365 -10.28 5.40 16.05
N ASP A 366 -11.32 4.58 15.87
CA ASP A 366 -12.67 5.06 15.56
C ASP A 366 -13.29 5.88 16.71
N ASN A 367 -13.08 5.44 17.96
CA ASN A 367 -13.53 6.18 19.12
C ASN A 367 -12.82 7.53 19.23
N LYS A 368 -11.49 7.55 19.01
CA LYS A 368 -10.70 8.79 19.04
C LYS A 368 -11.09 9.74 17.92
N LEU A 369 -11.34 9.26 16.72
CA LEU A 369 -11.83 10.07 15.60
C LEU A 369 -13.17 10.72 15.94
N LYS A 370 -14.10 9.97 16.56
CA LYS A 370 -15.40 10.47 17.01
C LYS A 370 -15.25 11.58 18.08
N GLU A 371 -14.37 11.37 19.05
CA GLU A 371 -14.12 12.37 20.10
C GLU A 371 -13.38 13.61 19.57
N VAL A 372 -12.40 13.43 18.66
CA VAL A 372 -11.74 14.55 17.98
C VAL A 372 -12.76 15.40 17.23
N LYS A 373 -13.70 14.78 16.52
CA LYS A 373 -14.77 15.49 15.82
C LYS A 373 -15.58 16.38 16.78
N LYS A 374 -16.01 15.82 17.91
CA LYS A 374 -16.71 16.60 18.95
C LYS A 374 -15.89 17.78 19.47
N CYS A 375 -14.57 17.58 19.69
CA CYS A 375 -13.68 18.66 20.11
C CYS A 375 -13.57 19.77 19.06
N LEU A 376 -13.47 19.39 17.76
CA LEU A 376 -13.39 20.36 16.65
C LEU A 376 -14.64 21.20 16.51
N GLU A 377 -15.81 20.66 16.84
CA GLU A 377 -17.12 21.33 16.79
C GLU A 377 -17.37 22.30 17.97
N CYS A 378 -16.52 22.27 18.99
CA CYS A 378 -16.61 23.18 20.14
C CYS A 378 -16.27 24.63 19.75
N LYS A 379 -16.77 25.60 20.53
CA LYS A 379 -16.44 27.03 20.39
C LYS A 379 -14.93 27.29 20.48
N ASN A 380 -14.21 26.54 21.35
CA ASN A 380 -12.77 26.59 21.48
C ASN A 380 -12.19 25.16 21.27
N PRO A 381 -11.92 24.77 20.01
CA PRO A 381 -11.50 23.42 19.68
C PRO A 381 -10.18 23.02 20.35
N TRP A 382 -9.20 23.93 20.41
CA TRP A 382 -7.89 23.62 21.01
C TRP A 382 -8.00 23.30 22.50
N LYS A 383 -8.75 24.12 23.25
CA LYS A 383 -9.00 23.89 24.68
C LYS A 383 -9.77 22.57 24.90
N ALA A 384 -10.71 22.24 24.04
CA ALA A 384 -11.43 20.96 24.11
C ALA A 384 -10.49 19.75 23.90
N LEU A 385 -9.56 19.84 22.96
CA LEU A 385 -8.52 18.82 22.72
C LEU A 385 -7.57 18.71 23.92
N GLU A 386 -7.10 19.84 24.49
CA GLU A 386 -6.24 19.85 25.69
C GLU A 386 -6.95 19.23 26.90
N ASN A 387 -8.21 19.53 27.10
CA ASN A 387 -9.01 18.96 28.20
C ASN A 387 -9.20 17.44 28.04
N LYS A 388 -9.39 16.99 26.82
CA LYS A 388 -9.61 15.56 26.53
C LYS A 388 -8.34 14.73 26.55
N TRP A 389 -7.23 15.28 26.01
CA TRP A 389 -5.93 14.63 25.91
C TRP A 389 -4.81 15.59 26.29
N SER A 390 -4.69 15.92 27.58
CA SER A 390 -3.65 16.83 28.08
C SER A 390 -2.25 16.35 27.74
N ASN A 391 -1.99 15.06 27.86
CA ASN A 391 -0.70 14.43 27.51
C ASN A 391 -0.36 14.44 26.00
N VAL A 392 -1.29 14.85 25.13
CA VAL A 392 -1.10 14.97 23.69
C VAL A 392 -0.96 16.42 23.25
N PHE A 393 -1.82 17.31 23.76
CA PHE A 393 -1.97 18.67 23.24
C PHE A 393 -1.43 19.76 24.18
N LYS A 394 -1.09 19.43 25.42
CA LYS A 394 -0.42 20.34 26.35
C LYS A 394 1.06 19.95 26.46
N TYR A 395 1.94 20.90 26.20
CA TYR A 395 3.39 20.70 26.21
C TYR A 395 4.07 21.79 27.02
N ASP A 396 5.03 21.36 27.84
CA ASP A 396 6.01 22.21 28.51
C ASP A 396 7.44 21.88 28.08
N LYS A 397 8.42 22.47 28.73
CA LYS A 397 9.85 22.26 28.43
C LYS A 397 10.29 20.82 28.74
N GLU A 398 9.79 20.27 29.83
CA GLU A 398 10.10 18.89 30.27
C GLU A 398 9.55 17.86 29.27
N ASP A 399 8.34 18.09 28.75
CA ASP A 399 7.74 17.24 27.73
C ASP A 399 8.54 17.26 26.42
N ALA A 400 9.08 18.42 26.04
CA ALA A 400 9.95 18.53 24.86
C ALA A 400 11.28 17.75 25.06
N GLU A 401 11.84 17.77 26.25
CA GLU A 401 13.03 16.97 26.59
C GLU A 401 12.74 15.47 26.54
N LYS A 402 11.68 15.03 27.23
CA LYS A 402 11.23 13.63 27.21
C LYS A 402 10.99 13.15 25.78
N LEU A 403 10.34 13.97 24.95
CA LEU A 403 10.07 13.64 23.55
C LEU A 403 11.36 13.48 22.73
N LEU A 404 12.32 14.38 22.93
CA LEU A 404 13.61 14.35 22.22
C LEU A 404 14.42 13.10 22.56
N MET A 405 14.39 12.66 23.81
CA MET A 405 15.16 11.50 24.30
C MET A 405 14.43 10.16 24.08
N LYS A 406 13.15 10.20 23.74
CA LYS A 406 12.31 9.00 23.56
C LYS A 406 12.65 8.20 22.31
N TYR A 407 13.12 8.86 21.24
CA TYR A 407 13.34 8.25 19.94
C TYR A 407 14.81 8.20 19.56
N SER A 408 15.21 7.10 18.94
CA SER A 408 16.55 6.85 18.44
C SER A 408 16.55 6.62 16.93
N TYR A 409 17.70 6.48 16.31
CA TYR A 409 17.87 6.21 14.87
C TYR A 409 17.03 5.02 14.36
N THR A 410 16.72 4.05 15.20
CA THR A 410 15.83 2.92 14.87
C THR A 410 14.39 3.35 14.63
N ASP A 411 13.96 4.43 15.27
CA ASP A 411 12.62 5.02 15.11
C ASP A 411 12.57 6.04 13.96
N LYS A 412 13.00 5.65 12.77
CA LYS A 412 13.27 6.54 11.62
C LYS A 412 12.18 7.57 11.36
N ASN A 413 10.91 7.15 11.36
CA ASN A 413 9.78 8.05 11.04
C ASN A 413 9.62 9.16 12.09
N TYR A 414 9.78 8.84 13.38
CA TYR A 414 9.71 9.83 14.47
C TYR A 414 10.93 10.73 14.49
N CYS A 415 12.12 10.19 14.30
CA CYS A 415 13.34 10.99 14.18
C CYS A 415 13.24 11.96 13.00
N ARG A 416 12.79 11.49 11.83
CA ARG A 416 12.56 12.34 10.65
C ARG A 416 11.54 13.44 10.97
N LEU A 417 10.40 13.10 11.56
CA LEU A 417 9.37 14.05 11.96
C LEU A 417 9.92 15.16 12.87
N ILE A 418 10.63 14.79 13.94
CA ILE A 418 11.20 15.77 14.88
C ILE A 418 12.27 16.64 14.21
N LEU A 419 13.15 16.04 13.43
CA LEU A 419 14.18 16.77 12.69
C LEU A 419 13.60 17.74 11.67
N MET A 420 12.51 17.36 10.97
CA MET A 420 11.78 18.26 10.06
C MET A 420 11.15 19.45 10.80
N LEU A 421 10.54 19.22 11.95
CA LEU A 421 9.99 20.31 12.77
C LEU A 421 11.06 21.29 13.23
N LEU A 422 12.24 20.78 13.56
CA LEU A 422 13.37 21.59 13.98
C LEU A 422 14.06 22.34 12.82
N ASN A 423 13.82 21.94 11.57
CA ASN A 423 14.45 22.50 10.38
C ASN A 423 13.42 22.92 9.30
N PRO A 424 12.49 23.84 9.62
CA PRO A 424 11.38 24.20 8.73
C PRO A 424 11.81 24.93 7.44
N SER A 425 13.06 25.38 7.36
CA SER A 425 13.63 26.06 6.18
C SER A 425 14.03 25.10 5.06
N LEU A 426 14.15 23.80 5.35
CA LEU A 426 14.48 22.80 4.35
C LEU A 426 13.27 22.55 3.43
N ASN A 427 13.52 22.54 2.13
CA ASN A 427 12.48 22.26 1.13
C ASN A 427 12.28 20.75 0.98
N TYR A 428 11.36 20.18 1.77
CA TYR A 428 11.03 18.75 1.77
C TYR A 428 10.18 18.33 0.58
N SER A 429 9.55 19.25 -0.12
CA SER A 429 8.63 18.96 -1.21
C SER A 429 9.32 18.43 -2.47
N ASN A 430 10.52 18.94 -2.76
CA ASN A 430 11.22 18.66 -4.01
C ASN A 430 12.56 17.92 -3.83
N ARG A 431 12.88 17.46 -2.62
CA ARG A 431 14.17 16.86 -2.30
C ARG A 431 14.04 15.72 -1.31
N GLU A 432 14.74 14.63 -1.58
CA GLU A 432 14.83 13.52 -0.67
C GLU A 432 15.90 13.78 0.39
N PHE A 433 15.50 13.71 1.66
CA PHE A 433 16.38 13.88 2.81
C PHE A 433 16.57 12.55 3.54
N HIS A 434 17.81 12.25 3.89
CA HIS A 434 18.19 11.11 4.70
C HIS A 434 18.53 11.57 6.12
N ILE A 435 18.28 10.68 7.10
CA ILE A 435 18.77 10.90 8.47
C ILE A 435 20.25 10.53 8.48
N ASP A 436 21.09 11.51 8.80
CA ASP A 436 22.54 11.37 8.90
C ASP A 436 23.00 11.40 10.35
N HIS A 437 24.06 10.64 10.67
CA HIS A 437 24.79 10.77 11.92
C HIS A 437 25.81 11.89 11.78
N LEU A 438 25.62 12.99 12.50
CA LEU A 438 26.51 14.16 12.42
C LEU A 438 27.95 13.79 12.72
N HIS A 439 28.22 13.19 13.91
CA HIS A 439 29.43 12.41 14.13
C HIS A 439 29.17 10.99 13.62
N PRO A 440 29.98 10.47 12.67
CA PRO A 440 29.72 9.20 12.00
C PRO A 440 29.55 8.03 12.98
N GLN A 441 28.61 7.14 12.70
CA GLN A 441 28.36 5.98 13.57
C GLN A 441 29.59 5.07 13.69
N SER A 442 30.41 4.97 12.65
CA SER A 442 31.66 4.19 12.62
C SER A 442 32.68 4.65 13.66
N SER A 443 32.70 5.94 14.03
CA SER A 443 33.55 6.46 15.10
C SER A 443 33.20 5.87 16.47
N PHE A 444 31.92 5.51 16.70
CA PHE A 444 31.41 4.99 17.97
C PHE A 444 31.35 3.47 18.02
N ILE A 445 30.95 2.84 16.92
CA ILE A 445 30.61 1.41 16.87
C ILE A 445 31.23 0.75 15.65
N ASN A 446 31.95 -0.35 15.89
CA ASN A 446 32.38 -1.23 14.82
C ASN A 446 31.19 -2.09 14.33
N LYS A 447 30.72 -1.85 13.11
CA LYS A 447 29.55 -2.51 12.53
C LYS A 447 29.68 -4.04 12.41
N LYS A 448 30.90 -4.58 12.40
CA LYS A 448 31.11 -6.03 12.24
C LYS A 448 30.85 -6.82 13.52
N ASN A 449 31.17 -6.27 14.68
CA ASN A 449 31.12 -6.99 15.95
C ASN A 449 30.43 -6.23 17.09
N GLY A 450 29.88 -5.03 16.83
CA GLY A 450 29.22 -4.22 17.86
C GLY A 450 30.12 -3.63 18.94
N ALA A 451 31.43 -3.84 18.86
CA ALA A 451 32.41 -3.30 19.80
C ALA A 451 32.60 -1.78 19.61
N PRO A 452 33.21 -1.07 20.57
CA PRO A 452 33.58 0.33 20.39
C PRO A 452 34.43 0.56 19.14
N GLY A 453 34.12 1.61 18.38
CA GLY A 453 34.85 2.02 17.17
C GLY A 453 36.27 2.46 17.50
N THR A 454 37.14 2.49 16.49
CA THR A 454 38.56 2.79 16.65
C THR A 454 38.79 4.16 17.30
N GLU A 455 38.07 5.21 16.84
CA GLU A 455 38.22 6.55 17.40
C GLU A 455 37.80 6.60 18.87
N LEU A 456 36.69 5.93 19.23
CA LEU A 456 36.22 5.87 20.62
C LEU A 456 37.21 5.14 21.53
N LYS A 457 37.76 4.01 21.07
CA LYS A 457 38.81 3.26 21.81
C LYS A 457 40.05 4.10 22.07
N ASN A 458 40.49 4.89 21.11
CA ASN A 458 41.70 5.72 21.21
C ASN A 458 41.56 6.80 22.28
N LEU A 459 40.33 7.16 22.68
CA LEU A 459 40.11 8.14 23.77
C LEU A 459 40.27 7.57 25.17
N SER A 460 40.30 6.25 25.34
CA SER A 460 40.48 5.57 26.62
C SER A 460 39.57 6.11 27.75
N LEU A 461 38.27 6.31 27.42
CA LEU A 461 37.29 6.95 28.32
C LEU A 461 36.80 6.05 29.47
N GLY A 462 37.14 4.76 29.42
CA GLY A 462 36.58 3.72 30.29
C GLY A 462 35.24 3.18 29.81
N THR A 463 34.98 1.90 30.11
CA THR A 463 33.87 1.12 29.55
C THR A 463 32.48 1.74 29.75
N SER A 464 32.23 2.37 30.88
CA SER A 464 30.92 3.01 31.17
C SER A 464 30.67 4.23 30.28
N LYS A 465 31.69 5.10 30.11
CA LYS A 465 31.57 6.30 29.27
C LYS A 465 31.54 5.95 27.79
N GLU A 466 32.31 4.96 27.37
CA GLU A 466 32.28 4.44 25.98
C GLU A 466 30.89 3.90 25.62
N ARG A 467 30.28 3.08 26.48
CA ARG A 467 28.93 2.55 26.28
C ARG A 467 27.89 3.66 26.18
N LYS A 468 27.98 4.66 27.06
CA LYS A 468 27.13 5.86 27.03
C LYS A 468 27.24 6.60 25.68
N TRP A 469 28.46 6.80 25.17
CA TRP A 469 28.67 7.50 23.89
C TRP A 469 28.13 6.68 22.71
N MET A 470 28.27 5.36 22.73
CA MET A 470 27.69 4.46 21.74
C MET A 470 26.15 4.60 21.70
N GLU A 471 25.48 4.66 22.85
CA GLU A 471 24.04 4.90 22.92
C GLU A 471 23.66 6.30 22.40
N MET A 472 24.37 7.34 22.84
CA MET A 472 24.15 8.71 22.41
C MET A 472 24.35 8.90 20.91
N SER A 473 25.19 8.09 20.26
CA SER A 473 25.44 8.18 18.82
C SER A 473 24.18 8.07 17.98
N ASN A 474 23.19 7.27 18.43
CA ASN A 474 21.93 7.02 17.76
C ASN A 474 20.77 7.93 18.22
N GLN A 475 21.02 8.84 19.18
CA GLN A 475 20.00 9.77 19.67
C GLN A 475 19.90 11.04 18.82
N LEU A 476 18.73 11.66 18.83
CA LEU A 476 18.41 12.85 18.02
C LEU A 476 19.47 13.97 18.06
N PRO A 477 20.12 14.29 19.22
CA PRO A 477 21.17 15.30 19.22
C PRO A 477 22.41 14.97 18.37
N ASN A 478 22.62 13.71 17.96
CA ASN A 478 23.64 13.35 16.98
C ASN A 478 23.09 13.14 15.57
N LEU A 479 21.78 13.29 15.35
CA LEU A 479 21.14 13.07 14.06
C LEU A 479 20.80 14.38 13.35
N GLY A 480 20.91 14.41 12.03
CA GLY A 480 20.55 15.55 11.18
C GLY A 480 19.88 15.09 9.90
N LEU A 481 19.41 16.04 9.10
CA LEU A 481 18.85 15.77 7.78
C LEU A 481 19.81 16.29 6.70
N LEU A 482 20.20 15.41 5.80
CA LEU A 482 20.98 15.74 4.59
C LEU A 482 20.28 15.24 3.33
N MET A 483 20.44 15.95 2.24
CA MET A 483 20.02 15.45 0.93
C MET A 483 20.75 14.15 0.59
N GLY A 484 20.08 13.20 -0.07
CA GLY A 484 20.62 11.88 -0.37
C GLY A 484 22.02 11.89 -1.00
N PRO A 485 22.28 12.62 -2.09
CA PRO A 485 23.61 12.70 -2.70
C PRO A 485 24.67 13.31 -1.77
N ILE A 486 24.29 14.30 -0.95
CA ILE A 486 25.18 14.93 0.02
C ILE A 486 25.54 13.98 1.15
N ASN A 487 24.55 13.22 1.62
CA ASN A 487 24.75 12.19 2.64
C ASN A 487 25.69 11.09 2.18
N GLN A 488 25.54 10.62 0.93
CA GLN A 488 26.47 9.66 0.34
C GLN A 488 27.91 10.21 0.23
N SER A 489 28.04 11.47 -0.19
CA SER A 489 29.35 12.15 -0.28
C SER A 489 30.03 12.34 1.07
N LYS A 490 29.24 12.53 2.16
CA LYS A 490 29.76 12.64 3.51
C LYS A 490 30.34 11.32 4.02
N GLY A 491 29.59 10.23 3.84
CA GLY A 491 29.98 8.92 4.38
C GLY A 491 30.42 8.99 5.84
N ASP A 492 31.59 8.42 6.13
CA ASP A 492 32.20 8.41 7.47
C ASP A 492 33.12 9.62 7.75
N THR A 493 33.03 10.71 6.95
CA THR A 493 33.86 11.91 7.15
C THR A 493 33.53 12.56 8.50
N PRO A 494 34.55 12.83 9.39
CA PRO A 494 34.34 13.48 10.66
C PRO A 494 33.67 14.85 10.52
N LEU A 495 32.74 15.17 11.43
CA LEU A 495 31.92 16.40 11.36
C LEU A 495 32.74 17.68 11.17
N LYS A 496 33.83 17.81 11.91
CA LYS A 496 34.72 18.99 11.83
C LYS A 496 35.36 19.15 10.44
N GLN A 497 35.76 18.05 9.81
CA GLN A 497 36.35 18.05 8.47
C GLN A 497 35.30 18.35 7.42
N TRP A 498 34.13 17.70 7.51
CA TRP A 498 33.02 17.92 6.59
C TRP A 498 32.58 19.38 6.54
N LEU A 499 32.43 20.03 7.69
CA LEU A 499 31.99 21.45 7.77
C LEU A 499 33.04 22.47 7.32
N LYS A 500 34.30 22.09 7.17
CA LYS A 500 35.35 22.95 6.58
C LYS A 500 35.17 23.12 5.07
N ILE A 501 34.49 22.21 4.41
CA ILE A 501 34.21 22.29 2.97
C ILE A 501 33.16 23.38 2.74
N LYS A 502 33.56 24.49 2.14
CA LYS A 502 32.74 25.72 1.99
C LYS A 502 31.31 25.48 1.46
N LYS A 503 31.15 24.55 0.50
CA LYS A 503 29.84 24.23 -0.07
C LYS A 503 28.89 23.47 0.88
N HIS A 504 29.40 22.88 1.93
CA HIS A 504 28.63 22.08 2.90
C HIS A 504 28.33 22.82 4.21
N SER A 505 28.95 23.98 4.44
CA SER A 505 28.70 24.78 5.65
C SER A 505 27.25 25.28 5.76
N GLY A 506 26.54 25.43 4.61
CA GLY A 506 25.13 25.79 4.55
C GLY A 506 24.19 24.64 4.95
N ASP A 507 24.55 23.38 4.62
CA ASP A 507 23.69 22.21 4.82
C ASP A 507 23.45 21.89 6.30
N TYR A 508 24.37 22.28 7.18
CA TYR A 508 24.26 22.10 8.62
C TYR A 508 23.81 23.31 9.42
N LYS A 509 23.83 24.50 8.82
CA LYS A 509 23.35 25.72 9.49
C LYS A 509 21.90 25.53 9.97
N ASP A 510 21.12 24.82 9.18
CA ASP A 510 19.73 24.50 9.47
C ASP A 510 19.58 23.34 10.47
N ASN A 511 20.61 22.53 10.70
CA ASN A 511 20.61 21.44 11.67
C ASN A 511 20.93 21.87 13.12
N LEU A 512 20.74 23.13 13.47
CA LEU A 512 20.98 23.73 14.80
C LEU A 512 22.42 23.63 15.28
N ILE A 513 23.38 23.54 14.38
CA ILE A 513 24.81 23.57 14.68
C ILE A 513 25.30 25.03 14.68
N SER A 514 25.93 25.45 15.75
CA SER A 514 26.54 26.78 15.91
C SER A 514 28.02 26.78 15.57
N LYS A 515 28.49 27.87 14.94
CA LYS A 515 29.94 28.12 14.77
C LYS A 515 30.75 28.09 16.11
N LYS A 516 30.08 28.26 17.26
CA LYS A 516 30.66 28.21 18.58
C LYS A 516 30.76 26.79 19.17
N PHE A 517 30.23 25.76 18.44
CA PHE A 517 30.30 24.40 18.92
C PHE A 517 31.71 23.83 18.73
N LYS A 518 32.16 23.05 19.71
CA LYS A 518 33.33 22.20 19.53
C LYS A 518 32.92 20.95 18.75
N LEU A 519 33.51 20.77 17.57
CA LEU A 519 33.11 19.76 16.60
C LEU A 519 34.09 18.58 16.56
N GLU A 520 35.12 18.60 17.41
CA GLU A 520 36.07 17.51 17.57
C GLU A 520 35.38 16.32 18.23
N PHE A 521 35.75 15.10 17.81
CA PHE A 521 35.16 13.87 18.35
C PHE A 521 35.42 13.73 19.87
N GLU A 522 36.58 14.15 20.33
CA GLU A 522 36.98 14.14 21.75
C GLU A 522 36.07 15.03 22.64
N LYS A 523 35.31 15.93 22.04
CA LYS A 523 34.34 16.83 22.68
C LYS A 523 32.89 16.50 22.36
N PHE A 524 32.62 15.25 21.99
CA PHE A 524 31.30 14.80 21.58
C PHE A 524 30.22 15.03 22.64
N ASP A 525 30.53 14.77 23.92
CA ASP A 525 29.59 15.00 25.02
C ASP A 525 29.18 16.48 25.14
N VAL A 526 30.13 17.41 25.00
CA VAL A 526 29.85 18.86 24.99
C VAL A 526 29.04 19.29 23.76
N PHE A 527 29.38 18.76 22.61
CA PHE A 527 28.60 18.98 21.35
C PHE A 527 27.17 18.51 21.51
N PHE A 528 27.00 17.26 21.95
CA PHE A 528 25.70 16.62 22.13
C PHE A 528 24.81 17.43 23.08
N GLN A 529 25.31 17.76 24.27
CA GLN A 529 24.56 18.52 25.27
C GLN A 529 24.12 19.89 24.77
N LYS A 530 25.03 20.68 24.16
CA LYS A 530 24.70 22.00 23.64
C LYS A 530 23.68 21.94 22.50
N ARG A 531 23.73 20.89 21.66
CA ARG A 531 22.75 20.73 20.60
C ARG A 531 21.41 20.27 21.16
N GLN A 532 21.40 19.37 22.14
CA GLN A 532 20.20 18.93 22.87
C GLN A 532 19.46 20.14 23.48
N GLU A 533 20.15 21.01 24.20
CA GLU A 533 19.56 22.22 24.78
C GLU A 533 18.88 23.12 23.74
N ARG A 534 19.52 23.31 22.58
CA ARG A 534 18.93 24.07 21.47
C ARG A 534 17.70 23.40 20.86
N MET A 535 17.76 22.08 20.70
CA MET A 535 16.65 21.30 20.17
C MET A 535 15.46 21.35 21.12
N ILE A 536 15.68 21.17 22.42
CA ILE A 536 14.62 21.27 23.45
C ILE A 536 13.97 22.65 23.42
N LYS A 537 14.78 23.72 23.41
CA LYS A 537 14.24 25.08 23.34
C LYS A 537 13.36 25.29 22.12
N LYS A 538 13.86 24.96 20.92
CA LYS A 538 13.13 25.17 19.66
C LYS A 538 11.89 24.27 19.57
N LEU A 539 11.99 23.02 20.00
CA LEU A 539 10.86 22.08 20.02
C LEU A 539 9.77 22.55 20.99
N GLY A 540 10.16 23.01 22.17
CA GLY A 540 9.25 23.59 23.16
C GLY A 540 8.49 24.81 22.58
N GLU A 541 9.18 25.73 21.92
CA GLU A 541 8.56 26.89 21.26
C GLU A 541 7.56 26.47 20.17
N ILE A 542 7.87 25.44 19.37
CA ILE A 542 6.99 24.92 18.33
C ILE A 542 5.73 24.28 18.93
N LEU A 543 5.88 23.50 20.01
CA LEU A 543 4.79 22.69 20.56
C LEU A 543 3.92 23.46 21.58
N SER A 544 4.47 24.42 22.33
CA SER A 544 3.72 25.14 23.39
C SER A 544 2.77 26.21 22.88
N SER A 545 2.94 26.74 21.65
CA SER A 545 2.09 27.80 21.13
C SER A 545 0.64 27.30 20.89
N LYS A 546 -0.36 28.11 21.29
CA LYS A 546 -1.78 27.73 21.19
C LYS A 546 -2.48 28.45 20.06
N PRO A 547 -2.99 27.74 19.04
CA PRO A 547 -3.73 28.38 17.96
C PRO A 547 -5.10 28.85 18.44
N LYS A 548 -5.47 30.06 18.04
CA LYS A 548 -6.80 30.66 18.34
C LYS A 548 -7.64 30.63 17.07
N VAL A 549 -8.50 29.64 16.94
CA VAL A 549 -9.39 29.50 15.79
C VAL A 549 -10.70 28.84 16.22
N SER A 550 -11.81 29.21 15.58
CA SER A 550 -13.08 28.48 15.63
C SER A 550 -13.48 28.09 14.20
N PHE A 551 -14.04 26.89 14.06
CA PHE A 551 -14.54 26.39 12.78
C PHE A 551 -16.05 26.59 12.69
N LYS A 552 -16.56 26.68 11.46
CA LYS A 552 -17.98 26.71 11.18
C LYS A 552 -18.46 25.33 10.79
N PHE A 553 -19.43 24.79 11.50
CA PHE A 553 -20.10 23.55 11.14
C PHE A 553 -21.59 23.84 10.96
N SER A 554 -22.22 23.29 9.91
CA SER A 554 -23.67 23.34 9.76
C SER A 554 -24.30 22.60 10.94
N LYS A 555 -25.18 23.27 11.66
CA LYS A 555 -25.97 22.59 12.72
C LYS A 555 -26.72 21.44 12.07
N LYS A 556 -26.62 20.23 12.63
CA LYS A 556 -27.52 19.13 12.28
C LYS A 556 -28.97 19.60 12.57
N LYS A 557 -29.80 19.70 11.53
CA LYS A 557 -31.26 19.77 11.67
C LYS A 557 -31.79 18.39 11.99
#